data_aee79798584cb5b857de00592ff0135d
#
_entry.id   aee79798584cb5b857de00592ff0135d
#
_cell.length_a   1.000
_cell.length_b   1.000
_cell.length_c   1.000
_cell.angle_alpha   90.00
_cell.angle_beta   90.00
_cell.angle_gamma   90.00
#
_symmetry.space_group_name_H-M   'P 1'
#
loop_
_entity.id
_entity.type
_entity.pdbx_description
1 polymer ?
#
loop_
_entity_poly.entity_id
_entity_poly.type
_entity_poly.pdbx_seq_one_letter_code
_entity_poly.pdbx_strand_id
1 'polypeptide(L)'
;MRFTAYDRIEVYMREIALASRVENKNIIEHLFIQVQSKLDFCKTIATSYMDKNFAYLLLAVDEQFVEPCEKILREIIIEYIESVYKVDYLTKKIKNKLSNTMAFNAYIKVLALFDKVTDQNALENIILFNQTFFIDSFLEFRLAPLKKHWDNLAMLSSDNIAMFNSGTFVDVIRFLLNTMESVVYKVKVVCDGENYSIYNMKNRNDKVQKIADCKDAMELVINVLNACPTYVDIYVGNQSDEAVSFLSNIFTNRLKIHSKN
;
A
#
# COMPACT_ATOMS: atom_id res chain seq x y z
N MET A 1 24.36 22.75 52.81
CA MET A 1 24.31 22.19 51.45
C MET A 1 23.03 21.38 51.32
N ARG A 2 22.05 21.87 50.58
CA ARG A 2 20.81 21.13 50.28
C ARG A 2 21.04 20.37 48.98
N PHE A 3 21.06 19.05 49.05
CA PHE A 3 21.00 18.20 47.88
C PHE A 3 19.57 18.25 47.32
N THR A 4 19.41 18.86 46.20
CA THR A 4 18.17 18.77 45.39
C THR A 4 18.01 17.33 44.94
N ALA A 5 16.90 16.70 45.36
CA ALA A 5 16.48 15.40 44.82
C ALA A 5 16.30 15.56 43.32
N TYR A 6 17.11 14.84 42.55
CA TYR A 6 16.80 14.59 41.14
C TYR A 6 15.57 13.70 41.14
N ASP A 7 14.45 14.24 40.73
CA ASP A 7 13.28 13.44 40.37
C ASP A 7 13.74 12.47 39.29
N ARG A 8 13.86 11.20 39.65
CA ARG A 8 14.01 10.12 38.68
C ARG A 8 12.70 10.08 37.92
N ILE A 9 12.68 10.58 36.68
CA ILE A 9 11.60 10.33 35.74
C ILE A 9 11.72 8.83 35.40
N GLU A 10 10.93 7.99 36.05
CA GLU A 10 10.77 6.60 35.67
C GLU A 10 9.99 6.59 34.36
N VAL A 11 10.69 6.34 33.23
CA VAL A 11 10.08 6.18 31.95
C VAL A 11 9.62 4.72 31.86
N TYR A 12 8.32 4.51 31.96
CA TYR A 12 7.71 3.21 31.75
C TYR A 12 7.60 2.99 30.23
N MET A 13 8.33 1.99 29.74
CA MET A 13 8.30 1.59 28.34
C MET A 13 7.53 0.29 28.18
N ARG A 14 6.60 0.26 27.22
CA ARG A 14 5.92 -0.95 26.81
C ARG A 14 6.58 -1.51 25.54
N GLU A 15 6.79 -2.81 25.51
CA GLU A 15 7.27 -3.52 24.34
C GLU A 15 6.10 -3.99 23.46
N ILE A 16 6.19 -3.74 22.14
CA ILE A 16 5.34 -4.33 21.12
C ILE A 16 6.24 -5.13 20.19
N ALA A 17 5.95 -6.42 20.02
CA ALA A 17 6.73 -7.33 19.22
C ALA A 17 5.92 -7.87 18.03
N LEU A 18 6.48 -7.78 16.83
CA LEU A 18 6.00 -8.44 15.62
C LEU A 18 7.02 -9.51 15.24
N ALA A 19 6.55 -10.66 14.76
CA ALA A 19 7.42 -11.74 14.33
C ALA A 19 6.91 -12.37 13.02
N SER A 20 7.84 -12.79 12.17
CA SER A 20 7.58 -13.56 10.97
C SER A 20 8.62 -14.66 10.83
N ARG A 21 8.29 -15.80 10.19
CA ARG A 21 9.27 -16.85 9.89
C ARG A 21 10.41 -16.29 9.07
N VAL A 22 11.62 -16.83 9.22
CA VAL A 22 12.83 -16.37 8.51
C VAL A 22 12.64 -16.40 6.99
N GLU A 23 11.91 -17.37 6.46
CA GLU A 23 11.59 -17.45 5.03
C GLU A 23 10.76 -16.26 4.53
N ASN A 24 10.03 -15.58 5.42
CA ASN A 24 9.19 -14.41 5.15
C ASN A 24 9.75 -13.12 5.80
N LYS A 25 11.03 -13.06 6.08
CA LYS A 25 11.69 -11.90 6.73
C LYS A 25 11.48 -10.58 6.02
N ASN A 26 11.27 -10.61 4.70
CA ASN A 26 10.95 -9.45 3.88
C ASN A 26 9.70 -8.70 4.38
N ILE A 27 8.78 -9.37 5.06
CA ILE A 27 7.62 -8.73 5.70
C ILE A 27 8.09 -7.81 6.83
N ILE A 28 8.96 -8.32 7.70
CA ILE A 28 9.53 -7.54 8.81
C ILE A 28 10.37 -6.37 8.29
N GLU A 29 11.18 -6.59 7.25
CA GLU A 29 11.98 -5.55 6.61
C GLU A 29 11.09 -4.43 6.06
N HIS A 30 10.01 -4.79 5.37
CA HIS A 30 9.02 -3.82 4.85
C HIS A 30 8.36 -3.03 5.99
N LEU A 31 7.85 -3.71 7.02
CA LEU A 31 7.19 -3.07 8.16
C LEU A 31 8.15 -2.17 8.93
N PHE A 32 9.42 -2.57 9.11
CA PHE A 32 10.43 -1.77 9.79
C PHE A 32 10.66 -0.42 9.10
N ILE A 33 10.77 -0.41 7.76
CA ILE A 33 10.93 0.82 6.97
C ILE A 33 9.72 1.75 7.17
N GLN A 34 8.49 1.20 7.15
CA GLN A 34 7.27 1.98 7.35
C GLN A 34 7.17 2.53 8.78
N VAL A 35 7.53 1.73 9.77
CA VAL A 35 7.56 2.12 11.18
C VAL A 35 8.52 3.28 11.41
N GLN A 36 9.75 3.19 10.89
CA GLN A 36 10.73 4.26 11.01
C GLN A 36 10.23 5.59 10.42
N SER A 37 9.48 5.55 9.31
CA SER A 37 8.98 6.76 8.66
C SER A 37 7.76 7.38 9.35
N LYS A 38 6.95 6.58 10.05
CA LYS A 38 5.64 7.02 10.58
C LYS A 38 5.59 7.20 12.10
N LEU A 39 6.55 6.64 12.87
CA LEU A 39 6.51 6.63 14.34
C LEU A 39 7.49 7.60 15.05
N ASP A 40 8.20 8.44 14.31
CA ASP A 40 9.17 9.39 14.90
C ASP A 40 8.57 10.25 16.03
N PHE A 41 7.29 10.64 15.92
CA PHE A 41 6.64 11.50 16.91
C PHE A 41 6.21 10.76 18.20
N CYS A 42 6.15 9.43 18.17
CA CYS A 42 5.72 8.62 19.33
C CYS A 42 6.87 8.31 20.32
N LYS A 43 8.04 8.93 20.18
CA LYS A 43 9.24 8.62 20.98
C LYS A 43 9.48 7.11 21.07
N THR A 44 9.34 6.44 19.95
CA THR A 44 9.44 4.99 19.83
C THR A 44 10.83 4.60 19.38
N ILE A 45 11.42 3.61 20.04
CA ILE A 45 12.66 2.98 19.59
C ILE A 45 12.27 1.70 18.84
N ALA A 46 12.59 1.64 17.55
CA ALA A 46 12.34 0.47 16.72
C ALA A 46 13.66 -0.23 16.40
N THR A 47 13.69 -1.55 16.56
CA THR A 47 14.81 -2.40 16.14
C THR A 47 14.30 -3.66 15.46
N SER A 48 15.09 -4.18 14.52
CA SER A 48 14.83 -5.49 13.92
C SER A 48 16.00 -6.42 14.17
N TYR A 49 15.71 -7.68 14.45
CA TYR A 49 16.72 -8.73 14.56
C TYR A 49 16.17 -10.06 14.05
N MET A 50 17.03 -11.04 13.91
CA MET A 50 16.66 -12.36 13.42
C MET A 50 17.37 -13.43 14.24
N ASP A 51 16.62 -14.48 14.59
CA ASP A 51 17.16 -15.72 15.13
C ASP A 51 17.12 -16.84 14.06
N LYS A 52 17.26 -18.10 14.47
CA LYS A 52 17.26 -19.25 13.55
C LYS A 52 15.91 -19.49 12.88
N ASN A 53 14.80 -19.09 13.51
CA ASN A 53 13.44 -19.45 13.11
C ASN A 53 12.62 -18.24 12.70
N PHE A 54 12.88 -17.08 13.32
CA PHE A 54 12.04 -15.90 13.16
C PHE A 54 12.86 -14.64 12.93
N ALA A 55 12.29 -13.73 12.14
CA ALA A 55 12.65 -12.33 12.08
C ALA A 55 11.67 -11.53 12.96
N TYR A 56 12.19 -10.55 13.70
CA TYR A 56 11.44 -9.76 14.66
C TYR A 56 11.54 -8.28 14.36
N LEU A 57 10.47 -7.56 14.63
CA LEU A 57 10.42 -6.12 14.79
C LEU A 57 9.98 -5.83 16.21
N LEU A 58 10.84 -5.18 16.99
CA LEU A 58 10.57 -4.77 18.37
C LEU A 58 10.43 -3.27 18.46
N LEU A 59 9.42 -2.82 19.18
CA LEU A 59 9.15 -1.43 19.47
C LEU A 59 9.13 -1.25 20.98
N ALA A 60 9.99 -0.35 21.48
CA ALA A 60 9.91 0.14 22.86
C ALA A 60 9.20 1.50 22.80
N VAL A 61 8.03 1.59 23.42
CA VAL A 61 7.11 2.74 23.34
C VAL A 61 6.89 3.31 24.74
N ASP A 62 7.01 4.63 24.90
CA ASP A 62 6.61 5.31 26.12
C ASP A 62 5.11 5.06 26.39
N GLU A 63 4.73 4.72 27.63
CA GLU A 63 3.39 4.29 28.01
C GLU A 63 2.29 5.27 27.56
N GLN A 64 2.56 6.56 27.58
CA GLN A 64 1.63 7.60 27.13
C GLN A 64 1.37 7.60 25.62
N PHE A 65 2.22 6.94 24.80
CA PHE A 65 2.11 6.86 23.34
C PHE A 65 1.73 5.47 22.84
N VAL A 66 1.41 4.53 23.73
CA VAL A 66 1.08 3.13 23.33
C VAL A 66 -0.13 3.09 22.40
N GLU A 67 -1.25 3.72 22.77
CA GLU A 67 -2.45 3.73 21.92
C GLU A 67 -2.22 4.37 20.54
N PRO A 68 -1.64 5.57 20.43
CA PRO A 68 -1.28 6.15 19.13
C PRO A 68 -0.34 5.26 18.31
N CYS A 69 0.66 4.64 18.97
CA CYS A 69 1.60 3.74 18.32
C CYS A 69 0.89 2.48 17.77
N GLU A 70 0.05 1.82 18.58
CA GLU A 70 -0.73 0.65 18.17
C GLU A 70 -1.67 0.97 17.00
N LYS A 71 -2.28 2.15 17.00
CA LYS A 71 -3.14 2.61 15.89
C LYS A 71 -2.35 2.71 14.59
N ILE A 72 -1.20 3.42 14.61
CA ILE A 72 -0.35 3.58 13.42
C ILE A 72 0.21 2.23 12.97
N LEU A 73 0.63 1.39 13.90
CA LEU A 73 1.14 0.05 13.58
C LEU A 73 0.05 -0.81 12.92
N ARG A 74 -1.19 -0.71 13.37
CA ARG A 74 -2.34 -1.35 12.74
C ARG A 74 -2.55 -0.84 11.31
N GLU A 75 -2.50 0.47 11.11
CA GLU A 75 -2.61 1.08 9.78
C GLU A 75 -1.49 0.59 8.84
N ILE A 76 -0.25 0.48 9.32
CA ILE A 76 0.89 -0.06 8.56
C ILE A 76 0.65 -1.52 8.15
N ILE A 77 0.17 -2.36 9.07
CA ILE A 77 -0.11 -3.78 8.79
C ILE A 77 -1.27 -3.91 7.80
N ILE A 78 -2.33 -3.12 7.97
CA ILE A 78 -3.46 -3.09 7.03
C ILE A 78 -2.98 -2.69 5.63
N GLU A 79 -2.18 -1.62 5.53
CA GLU A 79 -1.62 -1.16 4.26
C GLU A 79 -0.77 -2.26 3.58
N TYR A 80 0.06 -2.98 4.34
CA TYR A 80 0.82 -4.12 3.84
C TYR A 80 -0.10 -5.22 3.30
N ILE A 81 -1.14 -5.59 4.05
CA ILE A 81 -2.08 -6.64 3.66
C ILE A 81 -2.81 -6.28 2.36
N GLU A 82 -3.28 -5.06 2.23
CA GLU A 82 -4.04 -4.60 1.07
C GLU A 82 -3.18 -4.35 -0.17
N SER A 83 -2.01 -3.72 0.03
CA SER A 83 -1.18 -3.27 -1.10
C SER A 83 -0.20 -4.31 -1.61
N VAL A 84 0.22 -5.26 -0.75
CA VAL A 84 1.22 -6.28 -1.06
C VAL A 84 0.62 -7.67 -1.00
N TYR A 85 0.13 -8.10 0.17
CA TYR A 85 -0.30 -9.47 0.38
C TYR A 85 -1.53 -9.87 -0.46
N LYS A 86 -2.58 -9.03 -0.49
CA LYS A 86 -3.79 -9.26 -1.29
C LYS A 86 -3.49 -9.27 -2.79
N VAL A 87 -2.64 -8.35 -3.25
CA VAL A 87 -2.23 -8.29 -4.67
C VAL A 87 -1.50 -9.58 -5.07
N ASP A 88 -0.53 -10.03 -4.26
CA ASP A 88 0.19 -11.28 -4.48
C ASP A 88 -0.76 -12.50 -4.45
N TYR A 89 -1.68 -12.52 -3.49
CA TYR A 89 -2.71 -13.55 -3.37
C TYR A 89 -3.59 -13.64 -4.63
N LEU A 90 -4.14 -12.52 -5.09
CA LEU A 90 -4.98 -12.45 -6.30
C LEU A 90 -4.18 -12.81 -7.56
N THR A 91 -2.93 -12.35 -7.68
CA THR A 91 -2.04 -12.68 -8.79
C THR A 91 -1.82 -14.19 -8.91
N LYS A 92 -1.65 -14.88 -7.77
CA LYS A 92 -1.49 -16.35 -7.75
C LYS A 92 -2.77 -17.10 -8.12
N LYS A 93 -3.93 -16.55 -7.78
CA LYS A 93 -5.24 -17.18 -8.05
C LYS A 93 -5.72 -16.93 -9.47
N ILE A 94 -5.54 -15.70 -9.98
CA ILE A 94 -5.99 -15.29 -11.31
C ILE A 94 -4.86 -15.52 -12.31
N LYS A 95 -4.93 -16.62 -13.06
CA LYS A 95 -3.93 -16.96 -14.09
C LYS A 95 -4.40 -16.50 -15.46
N ASN A 96 -3.53 -15.79 -16.19
CA ASN A 96 -3.78 -15.38 -17.58
C ASN A 96 -2.48 -15.45 -18.40
N LYS A 97 -2.61 -15.60 -19.73
CA LYS A 97 -1.49 -15.57 -20.67
C LYS A 97 -0.71 -14.24 -20.64
N LEU A 98 -1.38 -13.17 -20.19
CA LEU A 98 -0.84 -11.82 -20.08
C LEU A 98 -0.37 -11.46 -18.66
N SER A 99 -0.13 -12.44 -17.79
CA SER A 99 0.17 -12.23 -16.36
C SER A 99 1.36 -11.31 -16.06
N ASN A 100 2.26 -11.11 -17.03
CA ASN A 100 3.43 -10.22 -16.88
C ASN A 100 3.26 -8.88 -17.60
N THR A 101 2.06 -8.57 -18.12
CA THR A 101 1.83 -7.29 -18.80
C THR A 101 1.40 -6.19 -17.84
N MET A 102 1.66 -4.94 -18.23
CA MET A 102 1.18 -3.75 -17.50
C MET A 102 -0.34 -3.78 -17.29
N ALA A 103 -1.09 -4.16 -18.31
CA ALA A 103 -2.55 -4.24 -18.25
C ALA A 103 -3.06 -5.25 -17.22
N PHE A 104 -2.44 -6.43 -17.13
CA PHE A 104 -2.81 -7.43 -16.14
C PHE A 104 -2.46 -6.98 -14.72
N ASN A 105 -1.24 -6.46 -14.50
CA ASN A 105 -0.81 -5.99 -13.17
C ASN A 105 -1.66 -4.82 -12.68
N ALA A 106 -1.99 -3.87 -13.57
CA ALA A 106 -2.91 -2.77 -13.27
C ALA A 106 -4.31 -3.28 -12.91
N TYR A 107 -4.82 -4.29 -13.65
CA TYR A 107 -6.10 -4.92 -13.36
C TYR A 107 -6.13 -5.57 -11.98
N ILE A 108 -5.13 -6.40 -11.65
CA ILE A 108 -5.03 -7.03 -10.32
C ILE A 108 -4.98 -5.96 -9.22
N LYS A 109 -4.25 -4.87 -9.46
CA LYS A 109 -4.15 -3.77 -8.50
C LYS A 109 -5.50 -3.09 -8.26
N VAL A 110 -6.22 -2.76 -9.31
CA VAL A 110 -7.56 -2.14 -9.19
C VAL A 110 -8.56 -3.10 -8.56
N LEU A 111 -8.50 -4.38 -8.89
CA LEU A 111 -9.32 -5.41 -8.26
C LEU A 111 -9.04 -5.52 -6.75
N ALA A 112 -7.78 -5.42 -6.34
CA ALA A 112 -7.40 -5.41 -4.93
C ALA A 112 -7.92 -4.17 -4.20
N LEU A 113 -7.99 -3.02 -4.86
CA LEU A 113 -8.51 -1.77 -4.31
C LEU A 113 -10.03 -1.72 -4.23
N PHE A 114 -10.73 -2.49 -5.06
CA PHE A 114 -12.19 -2.41 -5.20
C PHE A 114 -12.94 -2.61 -3.89
N ASP A 115 -12.50 -3.55 -3.05
CA ASP A 115 -13.13 -3.85 -1.75
C ASP A 115 -12.34 -3.30 -0.55
N LYS A 116 -11.46 -2.33 -0.78
CA LYS A 116 -10.54 -1.82 0.23
C LYS A 116 -11.24 -1.42 1.53
N VAL A 117 -12.34 -0.69 1.47
CA VAL A 117 -13.06 -0.21 2.66
C VAL A 117 -13.62 -1.38 3.48
N THR A 118 -14.14 -2.40 2.81
CA THR A 118 -14.67 -3.61 3.48
C THR A 118 -13.55 -4.38 4.17
N ASP A 119 -12.41 -4.56 3.49
CA ASP A 119 -11.25 -5.24 4.05
C ASP A 119 -10.67 -4.47 5.23
N GLN A 120 -10.54 -3.15 5.15
CA GLN A 120 -10.05 -2.29 6.25
C GLN A 120 -10.89 -2.45 7.49
N ASN A 121 -12.20 -2.32 7.37
CA ASN A 121 -13.13 -2.47 8.50
C ASN A 121 -13.01 -3.86 9.16
N ALA A 122 -12.83 -4.91 8.36
CA ALA A 122 -12.63 -6.25 8.90
C ALA A 122 -11.26 -6.39 9.60
N LEU A 123 -10.19 -5.86 9.01
CA LEU A 123 -8.83 -5.93 9.54
C LEU A 123 -8.67 -5.14 10.83
N GLU A 124 -9.26 -3.94 10.95
CA GLU A 124 -9.21 -3.12 12.16
C GLU A 124 -9.72 -3.87 13.39
N ASN A 125 -10.74 -4.73 13.21
CA ASN A 125 -11.35 -5.49 14.30
C ASN A 125 -10.56 -6.74 14.73
N ILE A 126 -9.65 -7.27 13.90
CA ILE A 126 -8.94 -8.53 14.16
C ILE A 126 -7.47 -8.35 14.49
N ILE A 127 -6.87 -7.18 14.23
CA ILE A 127 -5.47 -6.89 14.56
C ILE A 127 -5.38 -6.38 16.00
N LEU A 128 -4.82 -7.21 16.90
CA LEU A 128 -4.68 -6.92 18.34
C LEU A 128 -3.24 -7.20 18.78
N PHE A 129 -2.65 -6.28 19.56
CA PHE A 129 -1.25 -6.33 20.02
C PHE A 129 -1.14 -6.73 21.51
N ASN A 130 -1.84 -7.78 21.93
CA ASN A 130 -1.82 -8.23 23.33
C ASN A 130 -0.58 -9.05 23.71
N GLN A 131 0.11 -9.60 22.71
CA GLN A 131 1.30 -10.45 22.81
C GLN A 131 2.14 -10.27 21.56
N THR A 132 3.24 -11.02 21.42
CA THR A 132 3.97 -11.07 20.15
C THR A 132 3.03 -11.38 18.99
N PHE A 133 2.96 -10.46 18.03
CA PHE A 133 2.07 -10.59 16.87
C PHE A 133 2.79 -11.41 15.78
N PHE A 134 2.44 -12.68 15.66
CA PHE A 134 2.97 -13.56 14.62
C PHE A 134 2.24 -13.34 13.31
N ILE A 135 2.90 -12.64 12.39
CA ILE A 135 2.31 -12.19 11.12
C ILE A 135 1.92 -13.40 10.25
N ASP A 136 2.78 -14.41 10.12
CA ASP A 136 2.47 -15.61 9.33
C ASP A 136 1.19 -16.30 9.82
N SER A 137 1.09 -16.51 11.13
CA SER A 137 -0.09 -17.12 11.74
C SER A 137 -1.34 -16.26 11.54
N PHE A 138 -1.18 -14.95 11.63
CA PHE A 138 -2.27 -14.01 11.36
C PHE A 138 -2.72 -14.12 9.90
N LEU A 139 -1.78 -14.04 8.95
CA LEU A 139 -2.05 -14.16 7.53
C LEU A 139 -2.66 -15.52 7.16
N GLU A 140 -2.22 -16.61 7.81
CA GLU A 140 -2.69 -17.95 7.51
C GLU A 140 -4.10 -18.22 8.08
N PHE A 141 -4.33 -17.88 9.35
CA PHE A 141 -5.52 -18.31 10.09
C PHE A 141 -6.56 -17.18 10.26
N ARG A 142 -6.12 -15.98 10.67
CA ARG A 142 -7.05 -14.88 10.96
C ARG A 142 -7.64 -14.25 9.71
N LEU A 143 -6.91 -14.28 8.59
CA LEU A 143 -7.40 -13.81 7.30
C LEU A 143 -8.28 -14.81 6.55
N ALA A 144 -8.52 -16.01 7.08
CA ALA A 144 -9.29 -17.03 6.37
C ALA A 144 -10.67 -16.53 5.85
N PRO A 145 -11.48 -15.75 6.61
CA PRO A 145 -12.74 -15.19 6.10
C PRO A 145 -12.53 -14.23 4.93
N LEU A 146 -11.53 -13.33 5.02
CA LEU A 146 -11.19 -12.39 3.93
C LEU A 146 -10.67 -13.11 2.71
N LYS A 147 -9.81 -14.11 2.88
CA LYS A 147 -9.33 -14.95 1.77
C LYS A 147 -10.46 -15.64 1.03
N LYS A 148 -11.49 -16.13 1.73
CA LYS A 148 -12.68 -16.68 1.09
C LYS A 148 -13.41 -15.64 0.25
N HIS A 149 -13.47 -14.40 0.72
CA HIS A 149 -14.02 -13.30 -0.06
C HIS A 149 -13.16 -13.00 -1.30
N TRP A 150 -11.84 -12.93 -1.14
CA TRP A 150 -10.89 -12.75 -2.25
C TRP A 150 -10.90 -13.92 -3.25
N ASP A 151 -11.15 -15.16 -2.79
CA ASP A 151 -11.34 -16.32 -3.67
C ASP A 151 -12.58 -16.14 -4.56
N ASN A 152 -13.68 -15.61 -4.01
CA ASN A 152 -14.87 -15.29 -4.79
C ASN A 152 -14.59 -14.21 -5.85
N LEU A 153 -13.86 -13.14 -5.48
CA LEU A 153 -13.41 -12.13 -6.44
C LEU A 153 -12.56 -12.74 -7.55
N ALA A 154 -11.59 -13.58 -7.20
CA ALA A 154 -10.72 -14.24 -8.15
C ALA A 154 -11.52 -15.18 -9.08
N MET A 155 -12.48 -15.93 -8.55
CA MET A 155 -13.34 -16.82 -9.34
C MET A 155 -14.19 -16.05 -10.34
N LEU A 156 -14.92 -15.02 -9.91
CA LEU A 156 -15.73 -14.17 -10.78
C LEU A 156 -14.90 -13.49 -11.88
N SER A 157 -13.65 -13.15 -11.54
CA SER A 157 -12.70 -12.58 -12.48
C SER A 157 -12.17 -13.63 -13.47
N SER A 158 -11.95 -14.87 -13.02
CA SER A 158 -11.30 -15.92 -13.81
C SER A 158 -12.20 -16.49 -14.91
N ASP A 159 -13.51 -16.53 -14.70
CA ASP A 159 -14.46 -17.16 -15.64
C ASP A 159 -14.40 -16.54 -17.05
N ASN A 160 -14.05 -15.26 -17.16
CA ASN A 160 -13.96 -14.55 -18.44
C ASN A 160 -12.53 -14.13 -18.82
N ILE A 161 -11.59 -14.14 -17.85
CA ILE A 161 -10.27 -13.52 -18.02
C ILE A 161 -9.39 -14.25 -19.08
N ALA A 162 -9.64 -15.53 -19.32
CA ALA A 162 -8.92 -16.29 -20.34
C ALA A 162 -9.11 -15.72 -21.76
N MET A 163 -10.22 -14.98 -21.99
CA MET A 163 -10.56 -14.32 -23.25
C MET A 163 -10.08 -12.86 -23.31
N PHE A 164 -9.58 -12.32 -22.19
CA PHE A 164 -9.17 -10.92 -22.13
C PHE A 164 -7.88 -10.68 -22.92
N ASN A 165 -7.89 -9.65 -23.71
CA ASN A 165 -6.70 -9.01 -24.27
C ASN A 165 -6.38 -7.72 -23.49
N SER A 166 -5.28 -7.07 -23.84
CA SER A 166 -4.86 -5.82 -23.17
C SER A 166 -5.94 -4.73 -23.20
N GLY A 167 -6.69 -4.61 -24.29
CA GLY A 167 -7.80 -3.64 -24.40
C GLY A 167 -8.95 -3.96 -23.46
N THR A 168 -9.33 -5.23 -23.33
CA THR A 168 -10.37 -5.67 -22.39
C THR A 168 -9.99 -5.37 -20.94
N PHE A 169 -8.72 -5.57 -20.55
CA PHE A 169 -8.26 -5.17 -19.23
C PHE A 169 -8.41 -3.66 -18.98
N VAL A 170 -8.03 -2.84 -19.95
CA VAL A 170 -8.19 -1.37 -19.86
C VAL A 170 -9.66 -0.99 -19.66
N ASP A 171 -10.58 -1.60 -20.37
CA ASP A 171 -12.02 -1.31 -20.25
C ASP A 171 -12.56 -1.70 -18.88
N VAL A 172 -12.17 -2.87 -18.36
CA VAL A 172 -12.56 -3.32 -16.99
C VAL A 172 -11.94 -2.45 -15.92
N ILE A 173 -10.66 -2.09 -16.04
CA ILE A 173 -9.99 -1.17 -15.11
C ILE A 173 -10.75 0.17 -15.08
N ARG A 174 -11.09 0.73 -16.24
CA ARG A 174 -11.86 1.97 -16.36
C ARG A 174 -13.22 1.88 -15.68
N PHE A 175 -13.93 0.77 -15.89
CA PHE A 175 -15.22 0.52 -15.26
C PHE A 175 -15.08 0.48 -13.74
N LEU A 176 -14.15 -0.31 -13.20
CA LEU A 176 -13.91 -0.43 -11.75
C LEU A 176 -13.55 0.93 -11.12
N LEU A 177 -12.60 1.67 -11.72
CA LEU A 177 -12.21 3.00 -11.23
C LEU A 177 -13.35 4.03 -11.27
N ASN A 178 -14.31 3.89 -12.18
CA ASN A 178 -15.49 4.76 -12.23
C ASN A 178 -16.54 4.44 -11.17
N THR A 179 -16.53 3.21 -10.64
CA THR A 179 -17.45 2.78 -9.58
C THR A 179 -16.88 2.97 -8.17
N MET A 180 -15.57 3.16 -8.06
CA MET A 180 -14.89 3.39 -6.77
C MET A 180 -14.93 4.87 -6.39
N GLU A 181 -14.97 5.14 -5.09
CA GLU A 181 -14.78 6.48 -4.56
C GLU A 181 -13.31 6.92 -4.72
N SER A 182 -13.11 8.15 -5.20
CA SER A 182 -11.76 8.70 -5.35
C SER A 182 -11.17 9.05 -3.98
N VAL A 183 -9.92 8.62 -3.74
CA VAL A 183 -9.19 8.87 -2.49
C VAL A 183 -8.55 10.26 -2.49
N VAL A 184 -8.07 10.71 -3.65
CA VAL A 184 -7.48 12.05 -3.81
C VAL A 184 -8.14 12.81 -4.95
N TYR A 185 -8.22 14.13 -4.79
CA TYR A 185 -8.79 14.99 -5.83
C TYR A 185 -7.99 14.93 -7.13
N LYS A 186 -6.65 15.04 -7.03
CA LYS A 186 -5.79 15.11 -8.22
C LYS A 186 -4.42 14.50 -7.98
N VAL A 187 -3.92 13.79 -8.97
CA VAL A 187 -2.52 13.36 -9.07
C VAL A 187 -1.83 14.17 -10.18
N LYS A 188 -0.63 14.68 -9.89
CA LYS A 188 0.28 15.30 -10.85
C LYS A 188 1.47 14.39 -11.05
N VAL A 189 1.75 14.01 -12.28
CA VAL A 189 2.92 13.25 -12.70
C VAL A 189 3.86 14.17 -13.45
N VAL A 190 5.14 14.12 -13.11
CA VAL A 190 6.21 14.85 -13.82
C VAL A 190 7.17 13.83 -14.38
N CYS A 191 7.21 13.70 -15.71
CA CYS A 191 8.15 12.82 -16.41
C CYS A 191 9.46 13.56 -16.65
N ASP A 192 10.59 12.94 -16.26
CA ASP A 192 11.95 13.47 -16.46
C ASP A 192 12.87 12.37 -16.99
N GLY A 193 12.89 12.23 -18.32
CA GLY A 193 13.50 11.10 -18.97
C GLY A 193 12.78 9.78 -18.62
N GLU A 194 13.50 8.84 -18.04
CA GLU A 194 12.96 7.54 -17.59
C GLU A 194 12.44 7.57 -16.14
N ASN A 195 12.56 8.71 -15.43
CA ASN A 195 12.11 8.84 -14.05
C ASN A 195 10.80 9.60 -13.98
N TYR A 196 9.99 9.25 -12.99
CA TYR A 196 8.69 9.89 -12.75
C TYR A 196 8.59 10.35 -11.30
N SER A 197 8.16 11.58 -11.10
CA SER A 197 7.80 12.09 -9.78
C SER A 197 6.30 12.25 -9.69
N ILE A 198 5.69 11.70 -8.63
CA ILE A 198 4.25 11.72 -8.42
C ILE A 198 3.93 12.61 -7.23
N TYR A 199 2.95 13.47 -7.42
CA TYR A 199 2.44 14.39 -6.42
C TYR A 199 0.94 14.24 -6.31
N ASN A 200 0.37 14.42 -5.11
CA ASN A 200 -1.09 14.42 -4.93
C ASN A 200 -1.62 15.73 -4.35
N MET A 201 -2.92 15.93 -4.52
CA MET A 201 -3.74 16.92 -3.84
C MET A 201 -4.96 16.17 -3.30
N LYS A 202 -5.10 16.07 -1.97
CA LYS A 202 -6.25 15.37 -1.36
C LYS A 202 -7.57 16.08 -1.70
N ASN A 203 -7.60 17.41 -1.56
CA ASN A 203 -8.74 18.24 -1.89
C ASN A 203 -8.33 19.33 -2.88
N ARG A 204 -9.31 19.97 -3.51
CA ARG A 204 -9.10 21.00 -4.56
C ARG A 204 -8.21 22.16 -4.13
N ASN A 205 -8.22 22.51 -2.85
CA ASN A 205 -7.50 23.64 -2.28
C ASN A 205 -6.23 23.25 -1.50
N ASP A 206 -5.90 21.95 -1.45
CA ASP A 206 -4.74 21.48 -0.73
C ASP A 206 -3.44 21.79 -1.46
N LYS A 207 -2.36 21.90 -0.67
CA LYS A 207 -1.02 21.94 -1.26
C LYS A 207 -0.66 20.62 -1.91
N VAL A 208 0.07 20.71 -3.00
CA VAL A 208 0.61 19.55 -3.71
C VAL A 208 1.70 18.91 -2.85
N GLN A 209 1.56 17.62 -2.56
CA GLN A 209 2.54 16.84 -1.79
C GLN A 209 3.15 15.75 -2.67
N LYS A 210 4.47 15.63 -2.62
CA LYS A 210 5.18 14.53 -3.29
C LYS A 210 4.88 13.21 -2.57
N ILE A 211 4.50 12.18 -3.34
CA ILE A 211 4.16 10.85 -2.79
C ILE A 211 5.13 9.76 -3.23
N ALA A 212 5.72 9.86 -4.41
CA ALA A 212 6.66 8.86 -4.91
C ALA A 212 7.60 9.41 -5.98
N ASP A 213 8.76 8.77 -6.10
CA ASP A 213 9.59 8.76 -7.30
C ASP A 213 9.56 7.34 -7.86
N CYS A 214 9.28 7.19 -9.14
CA CYS A 214 9.19 5.91 -9.83
C CYS A 214 10.30 5.80 -10.87
N LYS A 215 10.90 4.63 -10.98
CA LYS A 215 12.02 4.34 -11.87
C LYS A 215 11.60 3.69 -13.18
N ASP A 216 10.38 3.20 -13.24
CA ASP A 216 9.84 2.55 -14.43
C ASP A 216 8.35 2.83 -14.63
N ALA A 217 7.87 2.50 -15.82
CA ALA A 217 6.49 2.71 -16.26
C ALA A 217 5.46 1.94 -15.42
N MET A 218 5.79 0.71 -14.98
CA MET A 218 4.90 -0.11 -14.18
C MET A 218 4.72 0.49 -12.80
N GLU A 219 5.81 0.89 -12.15
CA GLU A 219 5.78 1.54 -10.85
C GLU A 219 4.95 2.84 -10.89
N LEU A 220 5.10 3.65 -11.95
CA LEU A 220 4.27 4.82 -12.16
C LEU A 220 2.79 4.47 -12.21
N VAL A 221 2.40 3.51 -13.07
CA VAL A 221 0.99 3.12 -13.24
C VAL A 221 0.41 2.63 -11.91
N ILE A 222 1.12 1.75 -11.21
CA ILE A 222 0.66 1.19 -9.93
C ILE A 222 0.49 2.30 -8.87
N ASN A 223 1.41 3.26 -8.77
CA ASN A 223 1.31 4.35 -7.80
C ASN A 223 0.18 5.33 -8.13
N VAL A 224 -0.07 5.63 -9.41
CA VAL A 224 -1.23 6.44 -9.82
C VAL A 224 -2.54 5.72 -9.50
N LEU A 225 -2.64 4.42 -9.76
CA LEU A 225 -3.83 3.62 -9.42
C LEU A 225 -4.05 3.53 -7.91
N ASN A 226 -2.98 3.36 -7.12
CA ASN A 226 -3.05 3.36 -5.65
C ASN A 226 -3.65 4.65 -5.08
N ALA A 227 -3.30 5.79 -5.68
CA ALA A 227 -3.83 7.08 -5.26
C ALA A 227 -5.34 7.23 -5.58
N CYS A 228 -5.89 6.38 -6.45
CA CYS A 228 -7.30 6.41 -6.90
C CYS A 228 -7.82 7.86 -7.13
N PRO A 229 -7.22 8.63 -8.07
CA PRO A 229 -7.50 10.05 -8.22
C PRO A 229 -8.77 10.32 -9.01
N THR A 230 -9.43 11.45 -8.72
CA THR A 230 -10.48 11.98 -9.61
C THR A 230 -9.88 12.45 -10.93
N TYR A 231 -8.75 13.18 -10.88
CA TYR A 231 -8.07 13.75 -12.06
C TYR A 231 -6.59 13.43 -12.07
N VAL A 232 -6.02 13.34 -13.27
CA VAL A 232 -4.58 13.11 -13.49
C VAL A 232 -4.05 14.18 -14.43
N ASP A 233 -3.02 14.94 -14.01
CA ASP A 233 -2.27 15.87 -14.86
C ASP A 233 -0.86 15.29 -15.08
N ILE A 234 -0.47 15.08 -16.32
CA ILE A 234 0.85 14.53 -16.69
C ILE A 234 1.66 15.61 -17.43
N TYR A 235 2.85 15.86 -16.94
CA TYR A 235 3.82 16.79 -17.54
C TYR A 235 4.92 16.00 -18.21
N VAL A 236 4.90 15.96 -19.55
CA VAL A 236 5.84 15.18 -20.36
C VAL A 236 6.80 16.08 -21.14
N GLY A 237 8.02 15.58 -21.40
CA GLY A 237 8.88 16.08 -22.47
C GLY A 237 8.40 15.59 -23.85
N ASN A 238 9.31 15.62 -24.84
CA ASN A 238 8.98 15.31 -26.24
C ASN A 238 8.91 13.81 -26.60
N GLN A 239 8.93 12.88 -25.64
CA GLN A 239 8.93 11.45 -25.90
C GLN A 239 7.56 10.80 -25.70
N SER A 240 7.19 9.87 -26.60
CA SER A 240 6.06 8.97 -26.38
C SER A 240 6.41 7.98 -25.26
N ASP A 241 5.60 7.95 -24.20
CA ASP A 241 5.79 7.14 -23.01
C ASP A 241 4.67 6.10 -22.93
N GLU A 242 5.05 4.82 -22.75
CA GLU A 242 4.10 3.71 -22.68
C GLU A 242 3.14 3.88 -21.48
N ALA A 243 3.66 4.29 -20.32
CA ALA A 243 2.84 4.50 -19.13
C ALA A 243 1.85 5.66 -19.32
N VAL A 244 2.29 6.75 -19.96
CA VAL A 244 1.42 7.91 -20.29
C VAL A 244 0.31 7.48 -21.23
N SER A 245 0.64 6.71 -22.28
CA SER A 245 -0.35 6.17 -23.22
C SER A 245 -1.34 5.25 -22.48
N PHE A 246 -0.85 4.36 -21.63
CA PHE A 246 -1.68 3.44 -20.86
C PHE A 246 -2.61 4.18 -19.89
N LEU A 247 -2.10 5.14 -19.11
CA LEU A 247 -2.89 5.97 -18.21
C LEU A 247 -3.93 6.81 -18.95
N SER A 248 -3.59 7.33 -20.13
CA SER A 248 -4.54 8.08 -20.99
C SER A 248 -5.71 7.20 -21.43
N ASN A 249 -5.47 5.95 -21.74
CA ASN A 249 -6.52 4.99 -22.08
C ASN A 249 -7.41 4.63 -20.88
N ILE A 250 -6.88 4.63 -19.65
CA ILE A 250 -7.66 4.35 -18.44
C ILE A 250 -8.47 5.57 -17.99
N PHE A 251 -7.83 6.73 -17.84
CA PHE A 251 -8.45 7.92 -17.25
C PHE A 251 -9.23 8.78 -18.25
N THR A 252 -8.99 8.63 -19.56
CA THR A 252 -9.73 9.31 -20.65
C THR A 252 -9.94 10.81 -20.37
N ASN A 253 -11.18 11.26 -20.19
CA ASN A 253 -11.55 12.66 -19.96
C ASN A 253 -11.08 13.23 -18.60
N ARG A 254 -10.61 12.39 -17.69
CA ARG A 254 -10.07 12.77 -16.38
C ARG A 254 -8.56 13.00 -16.39
N LEU A 255 -7.90 12.80 -17.55
CA LEU A 255 -6.46 12.99 -17.70
C LEU A 255 -6.17 14.16 -18.65
N LYS A 256 -5.18 14.99 -18.26
CA LYS A 256 -4.63 16.07 -19.09
C LYS A 256 -3.13 15.89 -19.24
N ILE A 257 -2.64 16.04 -20.47
CA ILE A 257 -1.22 16.01 -20.78
C ILE A 257 -0.77 17.46 -21.04
N HIS A 258 0.31 17.85 -20.39
CA HIS A 258 0.94 19.15 -20.53
C HIS A 258 2.35 18.97 -21.07
N SER A 259 2.73 19.70 -22.14
CA SER A 259 4.12 19.74 -22.62
C SER A 259 4.96 20.53 -21.62
N LYS A 260 6.13 20.01 -21.25
CA LYS A 260 7.17 20.81 -20.58
C LYS A 260 7.75 21.76 -21.63
N ASN A 261 7.51 23.06 -21.47
CA ASN A 261 8.24 24.10 -22.22
C ASN A 261 9.68 24.20 -21.72
#